data_46b4111cbbb93adbb0204b4982bc7018
#
_entry.id   46b4111cbbb93adbb0204b4982bc7018
#
_cell.length_a   1.000
_cell.length_b   1.000
_cell.length_c   1.000
_cell.angle_alpha   90.00
_cell.angle_beta   90.00
_cell.angle_gamma   90.00
#
_symmetry.space_group_name_H-M   'P 1'
#
loop_
_entity.id
_entity.type
_entity.pdbx_description
1 polymer ?
#
loop_
_entity_poly.entity_id
_entity_poly.type
_entity_poly.pdbx_seq_one_letter_code
_entity_poly.pdbx_strand_id
1 'polypeptide(L)'
;MRRKDREVTRHGDLMEMVARFKVCRLGLWDGREVYVVPLNFGYEEKDGRMYFYIHTATEGKKNRLLDENNKVAFELDNCRDYVEGSITSLYESVAGCGVMTEITDMSEKLSALGLILKQYGEKTYKPDSSCASRTRVYRLEVKEVSGKANMGK
;
A
#
# COMPACT_ATOMS: atom_id res chain seq x y z
N MET A 1 13.41 -14.47 -5.50
CA MET A 1 12.34 -15.26 -4.79
C MET A 1 12.65 -16.77 -4.89
N ARG A 2 12.39 -17.60 -3.84
CA ARG A 2 12.68 -19.06 -3.84
C ARG A 2 11.70 -19.86 -4.74
N ARG A 3 10.40 -19.55 -4.65
CA ARG A 3 9.32 -20.20 -5.43
C ARG A 3 9.06 -19.41 -6.72
N LYS A 4 9.92 -19.64 -7.72
CA LYS A 4 9.82 -19.00 -9.04
C LYS A 4 8.54 -19.36 -9.79
N ASP A 5 8.00 -20.54 -9.53
CA ASP A 5 6.71 -21.01 -10.10
C ASP A 5 5.49 -20.20 -9.67
N ARG A 6 5.62 -19.39 -8.62
CA ARG A 6 4.58 -18.50 -8.07
C ARG A 6 4.91 -17.01 -8.20
N GLU A 7 6.06 -16.70 -8.76
CA GLU A 7 6.52 -15.33 -8.93
C GLU A 7 5.76 -14.63 -10.05
N VAL A 8 5.23 -13.44 -9.76
CA VAL A 8 4.63 -12.56 -10.76
C VAL A 8 5.72 -11.63 -11.27
N THR A 9 6.18 -11.87 -12.51
CA THR A 9 7.32 -11.17 -13.09
C THR A 9 6.92 -10.05 -14.04
N ARG A 10 5.71 -10.13 -14.64
CA ARG A 10 5.23 -9.09 -15.54
C ARG A 10 4.71 -7.90 -14.76
N HIS A 11 5.22 -6.73 -15.08
CA HIS A 11 4.84 -5.48 -14.41
C HIS A 11 3.31 -5.21 -14.48
N GLY A 12 2.69 -5.45 -15.65
CA GLY A 12 1.24 -5.28 -15.81
C GLY A 12 0.42 -6.18 -14.86
N ASP A 13 0.81 -7.45 -14.73
CA ASP A 13 0.12 -8.39 -13.83
C ASP A 13 0.24 -7.92 -12.35
N LEU A 14 1.41 -7.38 -11.97
CA LEU A 14 1.65 -6.82 -10.65
C LEU A 14 0.74 -5.61 -10.38
N MET A 15 0.61 -4.71 -11.36
CA MET A 15 -0.28 -3.55 -11.25
C MET A 15 -1.76 -3.95 -11.17
N GLU A 16 -2.17 -4.98 -11.92
CA GLU A 16 -3.52 -5.54 -11.81
C GLU A 16 -3.78 -6.15 -10.43
N MET A 17 -2.79 -6.80 -9.83
CA MET A 17 -2.91 -7.29 -8.45
C MET A 17 -3.10 -6.13 -7.46
N VAL A 18 -2.26 -5.11 -7.54
CA VAL A 18 -2.36 -3.90 -6.68
C VAL A 18 -3.74 -3.25 -6.81
N ALA A 19 -4.31 -3.19 -8.01
CA ALA A 19 -5.63 -2.62 -8.26
C ALA A 19 -6.77 -3.34 -7.50
N ARG A 20 -6.61 -4.64 -7.24
CA ARG A 20 -7.63 -5.46 -6.54
C ARG A 20 -7.55 -5.36 -5.02
N PHE A 21 -6.40 -5.03 -4.47
CA PHE A 21 -6.21 -4.98 -3.01
C PHE A 21 -6.86 -3.72 -2.40
N LYS A 22 -7.33 -3.85 -1.17
CA LYS A 22 -8.01 -2.77 -0.44
C LYS A 22 -7.26 -2.33 0.82
N VAL A 23 -6.33 -3.15 1.29
CA VAL A 23 -5.55 -2.88 2.50
C VAL A 23 -4.07 -3.00 2.20
N CYS A 24 -3.31 -1.99 2.60
CA CYS A 24 -1.86 -2.01 2.64
C CYS A 24 -1.42 -2.14 4.10
N ARG A 25 -0.63 -3.16 4.41
CA ARG A 25 0.01 -3.29 5.72
C ARG A 25 1.40 -2.67 5.66
N LEU A 26 1.62 -1.64 6.46
CA LEU A 26 2.93 -1.01 6.59
C LEU A 26 3.69 -1.59 7.78
N GLY A 27 4.93 -1.98 7.54
CA GLY A 27 5.92 -2.30 8.56
C GLY A 27 6.80 -1.10 8.83
N LEU A 28 6.75 -0.59 10.05
CA LEU A 28 7.50 0.55 10.54
C LEU A 28 8.50 0.09 11.60
N TRP A 29 9.68 0.71 11.65
CA TRP A 29 10.74 0.37 12.59
C TRP A 29 11.06 1.54 13.49
N ASP A 30 10.98 1.33 14.81
CA ASP A 30 11.24 2.36 15.83
C ASP A 30 12.66 2.32 16.42
N GLY A 31 13.55 1.53 15.82
CA GLY A 31 14.90 1.29 16.35
C GLY A 31 14.99 0.07 17.28
N ARG A 32 13.87 -0.50 17.72
CA ARG A 32 13.79 -1.66 18.64
C ARG A 32 12.82 -2.72 18.13
N GLU A 33 11.63 -2.31 17.74
CA GLU A 33 10.52 -3.21 17.39
C GLU A 33 9.93 -2.85 16.03
N VAL A 34 9.41 -3.86 15.34
CA VAL A 34 8.62 -3.66 14.13
C VAL A 34 7.16 -3.43 14.53
N TYR A 35 6.59 -2.33 14.05
CA TYR A 35 5.17 -2.02 14.19
C TYR A 35 4.47 -2.19 12.86
N VAL A 36 3.51 -3.10 12.78
CA VAL A 36 2.71 -3.35 11.57
C VAL A 36 1.32 -2.76 11.74
N VAL A 37 0.88 -2.00 10.74
CA VAL A 37 -0.44 -1.36 10.76
C VAL A 37 -1.15 -1.51 9.40
N PRO A 38 -2.42 -1.99 9.38
CA PRO A 38 -3.24 -1.99 8.17
C PRO A 38 -3.79 -0.59 7.89
N LEU A 39 -3.75 -0.19 6.62
CA LEU A 39 -4.19 1.12 6.16
C LEU A 39 -4.93 1.01 4.83
N ASN A 40 -5.89 1.89 4.65
CA ASN A 40 -6.45 2.18 3.33
C ASN A 40 -5.39 2.88 2.49
N PHE A 41 -5.36 2.60 1.21
CA PHE A 41 -4.39 3.19 0.31
C PHE A 41 -4.99 3.53 -1.05
N GLY A 42 -4.37 4.44 -1.75
CA GLY A 42 -4.51 4.63 -3.19
C GLY A 42 -3.18 4.36 -3.87
N TYR A 43 -3.18 4.20 -5.18
CA TYR A 43 -1.94 4.02 -5.92
C TYR A 43 -2.00 4.73 -7.26
N GLU A 44 -0.82 5.02 -7.78
CA GLU A 44 -0.61 5.39 -9.19
C GLU A 44 0.75 4.88 -9.69
N GLU A 45 0.85 4.76 -10.99
CA GLU A 45 2.12 4.62 -11.68
C GLU A 45 2.42 5.91 -12.42
N LYS A 46 3.62 6.45 -12.20
CA LYS A 46 4.09 7.66 -12.85
C LYS A 46 5.57 7.53 -13.18
N ASP A 47 5.93 7.80 -14.44
CA ASP A 47 7.31 7.74 -14.94
C ASP A 47 7.99 6.38 -14.66
N GLY A 48 7.23 5.27 -14.80
CA GLY A 48 7.70 3.91 -14.55
C GLY A 48 7.93 3.58 -13.08
N ARG A 49 7.47 4.41 -12.16
CA ARG A 49 7.56 4.21 -10.71
C ARG A 49 6.18 4.03 -10.11
N MET A 50 6.11 3.15 -9.13
CA MET A 50 4.89 2.88 -8.37
C MET A 50 4.88 3.75 -7.11
N TYR A 51 3.74 4.40 -6.86
CA TYR A 51 3.50 5.20 -5.66
C TYR A 51 2.23 4.72 -4.96
N PHE A 52 2.32 4.62 -3.63
CA PHE A 52 1.13 4.44 -2.80
C PHE A 52 0.88 5.69 -1.97
N TYR A 53 -0.39 5.95 -1.73
CA TYR A 53 -0.87 7.08 -0.96
C TYR A 53 -1.66 6.59 0.24
N ILE A 54 -1.35 7.11 1.40
CA ILE A 54 -2.09 6.82 2.65
C ILE A 54 -2.44 8.12 3.35
N HIS A 55 -3.47 8.07 4.19
CA HIS A 55 -3.80 9.15 5.09
C HIS A 55 -3.83 8.66 6.53
N THR A 56 -3.58 9.56 7.47
CA THR A 56 -3.58 9.29 8.89
C THR A 56 -4.25 10.45 9.64
N ALA A 57 -4.62 10.24 10.90
CA ALA A 57 -4.89 11.36 11.80
C ALA A 57 -3.61 12.21 11.96
N THR A 58 -3.76 13.42 12.48
CA THR A 58 -2.62 14.34 12.70
C THR A 58 -1.62 13.81 13.72
N GLU A 59 -2.06 12.96 14.66
CA GLU A 59 -1.26 12.39 15.74
C GLU A 59 -1.36 10.86 15.80
N GLY A 60 -0.39 10.24 16.48
CA GLY A 60 -0.40 8.81 16.75
C GLY A 60 0.95 8.12 16.58
N LYS A 61 1.05 6.85 17.02
CA LYS A 61 2.30 6.07 17.00
C LYS A 61 2.92 6.00 15.62
N LYS A 62 2.12 5.71 14.58
CA LYS A 62 2.63 5.59 13.20
C LYS A 62 3.23 6.90 12.68
N ASN A 63 2.65 8.06 13.02
CA ASN A 63 3.19 9.35 12.59
C ASN A 63 4.55 9.61 13.23
N ARG A 64 4.69 9.39 14.55
CA ARG A 64 5.99 9.53 15.23
C ARG A 64 7.04 8.62 14.61
N LEU A 65 6.70 7.36 14.31
CA LEU A 65 7.64 6.42 13.69
C LEU A 65 8.05 6.88 12.28
N LEU A 66 7.12 7.42 11.49
CA LEU A 66 7.41 7.96 10.17
C LEU A 66 8.25 9.25 10.23
N ASP A 67 8.05 10.07 11.26
CA ASP A 67 8.86 11.28 11.47
C ASP A 67 10.31 10.93 11.86
N GLU A 68 10.52 9.82 12.58
CA GLU A 68 11.85 9.33 12.99
C GLU A 68 12.55 8.53 11.88
N ASN A 69 11.78 7.68 11.15
CA ASN A 69 12.29 6.81 10.11
C ASN A 69 11.25 6.61 9.01
N ASN A 70 11.53 7.18 7.87
CA ASN A 70 10.64 7.14 6.72
C ASN A 70 10.85 5.94 5.77
N LYS A 71 11.78 5.05 6.08
CA LYS A 71 11.95 3.78 5.36
C LYS A 71 10.94 2.76 5.87
N VAL A 72 10.16 2.20 4.98
CA VAL A 72 9.07 1.28 5.33
C VAL A 72 9.11 0.02 4.48
N ALA A 73 8.61 -1.06 5.05
CA ALA A 73 8.16 -2.22 4.30
C ALA A 73 6.64 -2.15 4.10
N PHE A 74 6.15 -2.79 3.07
CA PHE A 74 4.71 -2.91 2.85
C PHE A 74 4.33 -4.30 2.35
N GLU A 75 3.09 -4.66 2.58
CA GLU A 75 2.49 -5.88 2.11
C GLU A 75 1.00 -5.64 1.79
N LEU A 76 0.55 -6.30 0.70
CA LEU A 76 -0.83 -6.34 0.24
C LEU A 76 -1.14 -7.80 -0.08
N ASP A 77 -2.25 -8.34 0.40
CA ASP A 77 -2.62 -9.71 0.11
C ASP A 77 -4.13 -9.91 -0.05
N ASN A 78 -4.45 -11.01 -0.67
CA ASN A 78 -5.79 -11.57 -0.72
C ASN A 78 -5.70 -13.10 -0.69
N CYS A 79 -6.16 -13.69 0.40
CA CYS A 79 -6.40 -15.11 0.47
C CYS A 79 -7.78 -15.39 -0.12
N ARG A 80 -7.85 -16.10 -1.25
CA ARG A 80 -9.09 -16.36 -1.97
C ARG A 80 -9.83 -17.58 -1.47
N ASP A 81 -9.07 -18.65 -1.21
CA ASP A 81 -9.65 -19.92 -0.81
C ASP A 81 -8.58 -20.85 -0.21
N TYR A 82 -9.03 -21.94 0.36
CA TYR A 82 -8.20 -23.02 0.88
C TYR A 82 -8.26 -24.21 -0.09
N VAL A 83 -7.12 -24.88 -0.28
CA VAL A 83 -7.05 -26.07 -1.11
C VAL A 83 -7.33 -27.30 -0.23
N GLU A 84 -8.51 -27.92 -0.41
CA GLU A 84 -8.91 -29.11 0.36
C GLU A 84 -7.86 -30.23 0.23
N GLY A 85 -7.58 -30.91 1.34
CA GLY A 85 -6.56 -31.97 1.40
C GLY A 85 -5.12 -31.47 1.36
N SER A 86 -4.86 -30.18 1.53
CA SER A 86 -3.56 -29.55 1.47
C SER A 86 -3.38 -28.53 2.61
N ILE A 87 -2.13 -28.19 2.92
CA ILE A 87 -1.79 -27.05 3.80
C ILE A 87 -1.64 -25.74 3.01
N THR A 88 -2.11 -25.71 1.77
CA THR A 88 -1.92 -24.60 0.83
C THR A 88 -3.22 -23.84 0.63
N SER A 89 -3.14 -22.53 0.51
CA SER A 89 -4.25 -21.66 0.09
C SER A 89 -4.02 -21.11 -1.32
N LEU A 90 -5.11 -20.67 -1.93
CA LEU A 90 -5.10 -19.82 -3.12
C LEU A 90 -4.95 -18.37 -2.67
N TYR A 91 -3.97 -17.67 -3.20
CA TYR A 91 -3.67 -16.31 -2.77
C TYR A 91 -2.96 -15.51 -3.85
N GLU A 92 -3.01 -14.22 -3.67
CA GLU A 92 -2.16 -13.22 -4.32
C GLU A 92 -1.54 -12.34 -3.24
N SER A 93 -0.28 -11.96 -3.41
CA SER A 93 0.38 -11.02 -2.51
C SER A 93 1.41 -10.17 -3.24
N VAL A 94 1.54 -8.94 -2.79
CA VAL A 94 2.57 -7.99 -3.23
C VAL A 94 3.27 -7.48 -1.99
N ALA A 95 4.59 -7.59 -1.97
CA ALA A 95 5.39 -7.10 -0.86
C ALA A 95 6.61 -6.33 -1.38
N GLY A 96 7.05 -5.36 -0.62
CA GLY A 96 8.18 -4.53 -1.00
C GLY A 96 8.60 -3.56 0.08
N CYS A 97 9.43 -2.62 -0.31
CA CYS A 97 9.87 -1.54 0.55
C CYS A 97 9.99 -0.23 -0.21
N GLY A 98 10.08 0.86 0.52
CA GLY A 98 10.21 2.18 -0.06
C GLY A 98 10.40 3.27 0.96
N VAL A 99 10.22 4.50 0.50
CA VAL A 99 10.42 5.71 1.30
C VAL A 99 9.12 6.49 1.36
N MET A 100 8.68 6.79 2.57
CA MET A 100 7.52 7.64 2.83
C MET A 100 7.91 9.12 2.84
N THR A 101 7.10 9.95 2.22
CA THR A 101 7.24 11.41 2.25
C THR A 101 5.88 12.02 2.57
N GLU A 102 5.84 12.91 3.54
CA GLU A 102 4.60 13.65 3.83
C GLU A 102 4.34 14.68 2.72
N ILE A 103 3.10 14.73 2.28
CA ILE A 103 2.60 15.70 1.31
C ILE A 103 2.07 16.90 2.09
N THR A 104 2.68 18.07 1.92
CA THR A 104 2.28 19.29 2.61
C THR A 104 1.48 20.25 1.72
N ASP A 105 1.67 20.19 0.41
CA ASP A 105 0.89 20.98 -0.54
C ASP A 105 -0.57 20.55 -0.57
N MET A 106 -1.49 21.51 -0.49
CA MET A 106 -2.93 21.25 -0.39
C MET A 106 -3.48 20.60 -1.65
N SER A 107 -3.04 21.02 -2.82
CA SER A 107 -3.50 20.44 -4.10
C SER A 107 -3.05 18.99 -4.25
N GLU A 108 -1.79 18.71 -3.89
CA GLU A 108 -1.27 17.33 -3.89
C GLU A 108 -1.99 16.45 -2.86
N LYS A 109 -2.29 16.98 -1.66
CA LYS A 109 -3.09 16.25 -0.65
C LYS A 109 -4.46 15.86 -1.19
N LEU A 110 -5.18 16.80 -1.81
CA LEU A 110 -6.51 16.52 -2.37
C LEU A 110 -6.44 15.48 -3.49
N SER A 111 -5.42 15.57 -4.34
CA SER A 111 -5.17 14.58 -5.40
C SER A 111 -4.91 13.19 -4.83
N ALA A 112 -4.05 13.08 -3.81
CA ALA A 112 -3.74 11.83 -3.15
C ALA A 112 -4.96 11.20 -2.45
N LEU A 113 -5.76 12.01 -1.76
CA LEU A 113 -7.03 11.56 -1.16
C LEU A 113 -8.01 11.07 -2.23
N GLY A 114 -8.05 11.72 -3.40
CA GLY A 114 -8.82 11.27 -4.55
C GLY A 114 -8.38 9.88 -5.06
N LEU A 115 -7.08 9.59 -5.09
CA LEU A 115 -6.56 8.27 -5.46
C LEU A 115 -6.96 7.18 -4.45
N ILE A 116 -6.96 7.51 -3.15
CA ILE A 116 -7.44 6.59 -2.11
C ILE A 116 -8.92 6.28 -2.33
N LEU A 117 -9.75 7.27 -2.56
CA LEU A 117 -11.19 7.08 -2.82
C LEU A 117 -11.44 6.25 -4.08
N LYS A 118 -10.68 6.52 -5.15
CA LYS A 118 -10.75 5.76 -6.40
C LYS A 118 -10.48 4.27 -6.18
N GLN A 119 -9.50 3.92 -5.31
CA GLN A 119 -9.17 2.53 -4.98
C GLN A 119 -10.35 1.78 -4.35
N TYR A 120 -11.24 2.49 -3.64
CA TYR A 120 -12.45 1.93 -3.04
C TYR A 120 -13.68 2.03 -3.92
N GLY A 121 -13.56 2.63 -5.10
CA GLY A 121 -14.68 2.83 -6.02
C GLY A 121 -15.64 3.93 -5.57
N GLU A 122 -15.22 4.80 -4.63
CA GLU A 122 -16.02 5.95 -4.20
C GLU A 122 -16.12 6.98 -5.33
N LYS A 123 -17.34 7.40 -5.65
CA LYS A 123 -17.62 8.29 -6.78
C LYS A 123 -18.31 9.60 -6.38
N THR A 124 -18.86 9.64 -5.18
CA THR A 124 -19.74 10.73 -4.73
C THR A 124 -19.02 11.70 -3.80
N TYR A 125 -18.20 11.17 -2.88
CA TYR A 125 -17.47 12.00 -1.93
C TYR A 125 -16.24 12.65 -2.58
N LYS A 126 -16.12 13.95 -2.41
CA LYS A 126 -14.94 14.73 -2.83
C LYS A 126 -14.33 15.37 -1.59
N PRO A 127 -13.08 15.03 -1.25
CA PRO A 127 -12.40 15.66 -0.12
C PRO A 127 -12.16 17.14 -0.43
N ASP A 128 -12.38 17.97 0.56
CA ASP A 128 -12.12 19.41 0.51
C ASP A 128 -10.90 19.81 1.37
N SER A 129 -10.53 21.06 1.34
CA SER A 129 -9.43 21.61 2.11
C SER A 129 -9.62 21.44 3.64
N SER A 130 -10.85 21.47 4.13
CA SER A 130 -11.17 21.24 5.54
C SER A 130 -10.88 19.78 5.94
N CYS A 131 -11.22 18.81 5.11
CA CYS A 131 -10.85 17.40 5.31
C CYS A 131 -9.33 17.23 5.25
N ALA A 132 -8.69 17.77 4.23
CA ALA A 132 -7.25 17.62 4.01
C ALA A 132 -6.40 18.30 5.10
N SER A 133 -6.86 19.40 5.71
CA SER A 133 -6.15 20.09 6.79
C SER A 133 -6.15 19.30 8.11
N ARG A 134 -7.11 18.40 8.31
CA ARG A 134 -7.23 17.55 9.51
C ARG A 134 -6.59 16.18 9.36
N THR A 135 -5.88 15.94 8.26
CA THR A 135 -5.20 14.67 8.01
C THR A 135 -3.76 14.91 7.60
N ARG A 136 -2.87 14.01 7.99
CA ARG A 136 -1.57 13.87 7.35
C ARG A 136 -1.71 12.92 6.17
N VAL A 137 -1.13 13.28 5.05
CA VAL A 137 -1.15 12.46 3.83
C VAL A 137 0.27 12.17 3.43
N TYR A 138 0.54 10.92 3.09
CA TYR A 138 1.87 10.45 2.75
C TYR A 138 1.87 9.79 1.38
N ARG A 139 2.98 9.97 0.68
CA ARG A 139 3.35 9.25 -0.54
C ARG A 139 4.46 8.26 -0.22
N LEU A 140 4.24 6.98 -0.48
CA LEU A 140 5.24 5.93 -0.49
C LEU A 140 5.80 5.80 -1.92
N GLU A 141 7.06 6.14 -2.12
CA GLU A 141 7.79 5.79 -3.34
C GLU A 141 8.32 4.37 -3.20
N VAL A 142 7.79 3.45 -4.00
CA VAL A 142 8.21 2.04 -3.99
C VAL A 142 9.59 1.91 -4.60
N LYS A 143 10.52 1.32 -3.87
CA LYS A 143 11.91 1.09 -4.32
C LYS A 143 12.14 -0.34 -4.77
N GLU A 144 11.57 -1.29 -4.05
CA GLU A 144 11.61 -2.70 -4.38
C GLU A 144 10.22 -3.30 -4.20
N VAL A 145 9.83 -4.16 -5.13
CA VAL A 145 8.53 -4.82 -5.10
C VAL A 145 8.63 -6.23 -5.68
N SER A 146 7.88 -7.15 -5.12
CA SER A 146 7.71 -8.50 -5.63
C SER A 146 6.28 -8.95 -5.50
N GLY A 147 5.78 -9.62 -6.53
CA GLY A 147 4.46 -10.24 -6.55
C GLY A 147 4.55 -11.75 -6.46
N LYS A 148 3.55 -12.35 -5.82
CA LYS A 148 3.42 -13.78 -5.69
C LYS A 148 1.96 -14.21 -5.78
N ALA A 149 1.68 -15.25 -6.57
CA ALA A 149 0.35 -15.78 -6.71
C ALA A 149 0.34 -17.31 -6.67
N ASN A 150 -0.71 -17.88 -6.10
CA ASN A 150 -1.08 -19.28 -6.21
C ASN A 150 -2.55 -19.32 -6.61
N MET A 151 -2.81 -19.51 -7.90
CA MET A 151 -4.16 -19.44 -8.46
C MET A 151 -4.83 -20.82 -8.59
N GLY A 152 -4.17 -21.87 -8.11
CA GLY A 152 -4.55 -23.25 -8.38
C GLY A 152 -4.06 -23.72 -9.75
N LYS A 153 -4.19 -25.01 -10.00
CA LYS A 153 -3.97 -25.61 -11.33
C LYS A 153 -5.30 -25.67 -12.07
#